data_28b3e2be22a145fa0a5a318fada3f889
#
_entry.id   28b3e2be22a145fa0a5a318fada3f889
#
_cell.length_a   1.000
_cell.length_b   1.000
_cell.length_c   1.000
_cell.angle_alpha   90.00
_cell.angle_beta   90.00
_cell.angle_gamma   90.00
#
_symmetry.space_group_name_H-M   'P 1'
#
loop_
_entity.id
_entity.type
_entity.pdbx_description
1 polymer ?
#
loop_
_entity_poly.entity_id
_entity_poly.type
_entity_poly.pdbx_seq_one_letter_code
_entity_poly.pdbx_strand_id
1 'polypeptide(L)'
;VSDWMKIEQQRGISVSSSVLNFPFEGCMFNLVDTPGHQDFCEDTYRALTAVDAALVLIDSVNGVERQTIKLMDVCRMRHTPIITFINKMDLDGRPVLDLLDEIESILKIKVAPFTLPIGVGKLFKGVYSIAENTFHTFNKEEGSQEIIQMSGPDDERLVELCGENWVAQFREEYDMVTGAMDPFDHEKFLKGEMCPV
;
A
#
# COMPACT_ATOMS: atom_id res chain seq x y z
N VAL A 1 -8.02 -16.22 6.21
CA VAL A 1 -9.44 -16.35 5.80
C VAL A 1 -9.51 -16.70 4.31
N SER A 2 -8.67 -16.12 3.45
CA SER A 2 -8.60 -16.42 2.02
C SER A 2 -8.03 -17.82 1.73
N ASP A 3 -6.97 -18.22 2.44
CA ASP A 3 -6.31 -19.52 2.28
C ASP A 3 -7.07 -20.63 3.03
N TRP A 4 -8.11 -21.15 2.41
CA TRP A 4 -8.97 -22.18 3.02
C TRP A 4 -8.56 -23.62 2.67
N MET A 5 -7.77 -23.81 1.62
CA MET A 5 -7.27 -25.13 1.23
C MET A 5 -6.09 -25.57 2.08
N LYS A 6 -6.03 -26.83 2.47
CA LYS A 6 -4.91 -27.39 3.25
C LYS A 6 -3.55 -27.20 2.57
N ILE A 7 -3.51 -27.24 1.25
CA ILE A 7 -2.27 -27.05 0.47
C ILE A 7 -1.78 -25.60 0.55
N GLU A 8 -2.68 -24.63 0.56
CA GLU A 8 -2.36 -23.21 0.74
C GLU A 8 -1.77 -22.95 2.11
N GLN A 9 -2.42 -23.49 3.15
CA GLN A 9 -1.96 -23.37 4.54
C GLN A 9 -0.60 -24.05 4.77
N GLN A 10 -0.34 -25.20 4.11
CA GLN A 10 0.94 -25.90 4.23
C GLN A 10 2.08 -25.21 3.48
N ARG A 11 1.81 -24.58 2.34
CA ARG A 11 2.79 -23.91 1.50
C ARG A 11 2.94 -22.44 1.83
N GLY A 12 1.98 -21.84 2.54
CA GLY A 12 1.94 -20.40 2.84
C GLY A 12 1.76 -19.52 1.60
N ILE A 13 1.13 -20.07 0.55
CA ILE A 13 0.83 -19.35 -0.70
C ILE A 13 -0.59 -19.67 -1.15
N SER A 14 -1.29 -18.68 -1.68
CA SER A 14 -2.61 -18.87 -2.32
C SER A 14 -2.45 -19.59 -3.66
N VAL A 15 -3.33 -20.55 -3.94
CA VAL A 15 -3.34 -21.36 -5.18
C VAL A 15 -4.53 -21.00 -6.05
N SER A 16 -5.65 -20.58 -5.45
CA SER A 16 -6.87 -20.19 -6.13
C SER A 16 -7.34 -18.82 -5.68
N SER A 17 -8.06 -18.11 -6.56
CA SER A 17 -8.69 -16.84 -6.18
C SER A 17 -9.84 -17.08 -5.20
N SER A 18 -9.96 -16.21 -4.20
CA SER A 18 -11.08 -16.21 -3.25
C SER A 18 -11.77 -14.85 -3.23
N VAL A 19 -13.09 -14.87 -2.94
CA VAL A 19 -13.90 -13.64 -2.89
C VAL A 19 -14.40 -13.44 -1.46
N LEU A 20 -14.10 -12.28 -0.91
CA LEU A 20 -14.56 -11.84 0.41
C LEU A 20 -15.53 -10.68 0.23
N ASN A 21 -16.71 -10.78 0.85
CA ASN A 21 -17.74 -9.75 0.79
C ASN A 21 -17.94 -9.18 2.20
N PHE A 22 -17.89 -7.86 2.33
CA PHE A 22 -18.14 -7.21 3.61
C PHE A 22 -18.69 -5.79 3.43
N PRO A 23 -19.55 -5.32 4.35
CA PRO A 23 -19.99 -3.92 4.37
C PRO A 23 -18.91 -3.06 5.02
N PHE A 24 -18.61 -1.91 4.41
CA PHE A 24 -17.73 -0.90 4.99
C PHE A 24 -18.18 0.50 4.54
N GLU A 25 -18.35 1.45 5.47
CA GLU A 25 -18.77 2.84 5.23
C GLU A 25 -19.98 3.00 4.31
N GLY A 26 -20.99 2.14 4.50
CA GLY A 26 -22.24 2.18 3.73
C GLY A 26 -22.14 1.57 2.32
N CYS A 27 -20.98 1.06 1.92
CA CYS A 27 -20.76 0.34 0.67
C CYS A 27 -20.60 -1.16 0.91
N MET A 28 -20.89 -1.97 -0.11
CA MET A 28 -20.58 -3.40 -0.11
C MET A 28 -19.28 -3.62 -0.87
N PHE A 29 -18.23 -4.05 -0.15
CA PHE A 29 -16.95 -4.38 -0.75
C PHE A 29 -16.92 -5.85 -1.17
N ASN A 30 -16.41 -6.09 -2.38
CA ASN A 30 -16.13 -7.41 -2.92
C ASN A 30 -14.62 -7.49 -3.19
N LEU A 31 -13.87 -8.02 -2.23
CA LEU A 31 -12.44 -8.19 -2.35
C LEU A 31 -12.12 -9.53 -3.01
N VAL A 32 -11.49 -9.50 -4.18
CA VAL A 32 -11.00 -10.69 -4.87
C VAL A 32 -9.52 -10.86 -4.54
N ASP A 33 -9.21 -11.79 -3.66
CA ASP A 33 -7.83 -12.16 -3.33
C ASP A 33 -7.30 -13.12 -4.38
N THR A 34 -6.17 -12.79 -4.99
CA THR A 34 -5.60 -13.53 -6.12
C THR A 34 -4.24 -14.13 -5.78
N PRO A 35 -3.90 -15.31 -6.33
CA PRO A 35 -2.58 -15.89 -6.13
C PRO A 35 -1.47 -14.97 -6.65
N GLY A 36 -0.44 -14.74 -5.82
CA GLY A 36 0.73 -13.96 -6.22
C GLY A 36 1.77 -14.76 -7.02
N HIS A 37 1.71 -16.10 -6.96
CA HIS A 37 2.71 -16.95 -7.61
C HIS A 37 2.51 -17.04 -9.12
N GLN A 38 3.60 -16.98 -9.89
CA GLN A 38 3.57 -16.95 -11.36
C GLN A 38 2.86 -18.15 -12.01
N ASP A 39 2.83 -19.32 -11.34
CA ASP A 39 2.19 -20.53 -11.88
C ASP A 39 0.65 -20.44 -11.88
N PHE A 40 0.08 -19.47 -11.16
CA PHE A 40 -1.37 -19.28 -11.01
C PHE A 40 -1.86 -17.94 -11.60
N CYS A 41 -1.08 -17.30 -12.48
CA CYS A 41 -1.42 -15.98 -13.01
C CYS A 41 -2.67 -15.94 -13.91
N GLU A 42 -3.09 -17.05 -14.50
CA GLU A 42 -4.32 -17.08 -15.32
C GLU A 42 -5.55 -16.66 -14.52
N ASP A 43 -5.67 -17.12 -13.28
CA ASP A 43 -6.78 -16.74 -12.40
C ASP A 43 -6.72 -15.26 -12.04
N THR A 44 -5.52 -14.72 -11.81
CA THR A 44 -5.31 -13.29 -11.57
C THR A 44 -5.72 -12.45 -12.79
N TYR A 45 -5.35 -12.88 -13.99
CA TYR A 45 -5.77 -12.19 -15.23
C TYR A 45 -7.29 -12.21 -15.41
N ARG A 46 -7.95 -13.30 -15.09
CA ARG A 46 -9.42 -13.37 -15.14
C ARG A 46 -10.05 -12.46 -14.08
N ALA A 47 -9.54 -12.48 -12.84
CA ALA A 47 -10.02 -11.61 -11.77
C ALA A 47 -9.94 -10.12 -12.16
N LEU A 48 -8.82 -9.67 -12.73
CA LEU A 48 -8.64 -8.30 -13.20
C LEU A 48 -9.65 -7.87 -14.28
N THR A 49 -10.33 -8.82 -14.93
CA THR A 49 -11.40 -8.48 -15.89
C THR A 49 -12.74 -8.16 -15.24
N ALA A 50 -12.91 -8.48 -13.96
CA ALA A 50 -14.19 -8.43 -13.26
C ALA A 50 -14.21 -7.42 -12.10
N VAL A 51 -13.12 -6.65 -11.92
CA VAL A 51 -12.99 -5.70 -10.79
C VAL A 51 -12.98 -4.25 -11.28
N ASP A 52 -13.39 -3.35 -10.42
CA ASP A 52 -13.44 -1.89 -10.68
C ASP A 52 -12.08 -1.22 -10.45
N ALA A 53 -11.26 -1.79 -9.55
CA ALA A 53 -9.92 -1.31 -9.25
C ALA A 53 -9.01 -2.47 -8.83
N ALA A 54 -7.70 -2.29 -8.93
CA ALA A 54 -6.70 -3.24 -8.47
C ALA A 54 -5.88 -2.68 -7.31
N LEU A 55 -5.76 -3.46 -6.23
CA LEU A 55 -4.83 -3.16 -5.14
C LEU A 55 -3.53 -3.92 -5.40
N VAL A 56 -2.45 -3.18 -5.66
CA VAL A 56 -1.11 -3.73 -5.92
C VAL A 56 -0.31 -3.70 -4.62
N LEU A 57 0.14 -4.87 -4.17
CA LEU A 57 0.98 -5.01 -2.99
C LEU A 57 2.46 -5.00 -3.39
N ILE A 58 3.22 -4.08 -2.80
CA ILE A 58 4.67 -3.98 -2.96
C ILE A 58 5.33 -4.40 -1.65
N ASP A 59 6.29 -5.30 -1.71
CA ASP A 59 7.09 -5.71 -0.56
C ASP A 59 8.14 -4.64 -0.26
N SER A 60 8.21 -4.13 0.98
CA SER A 60 9.15 -3.07 1.34
C SER A 60 10.62 -3.48 1.23
N VAL A 61 10.91 -4.77 1.29
CA VAL A 61 12.28 -5.32 1.18
C VAL A 61 12.67 -5.56 -0.29
N ASN A 62 11.78 -6.22 -1.05
CA ASN A 62 12.05 -6.64 -2.42
C ASN A 62 11.74 -5.54 -3.45
N GLY A 63 10.85 -4.60 -3.14
CA GLY A 63 10.39 -3.58 -4.08
C GLY A 63 9.46 -4.15 -5.16
N VAL A 64 9.56 -3.62 -6.37
CA VAL A 64 8.73 -4.00 -7.51
C VAL A 64 9.24 -5.28 -8.16
N GLU A 65 8.49 -6.36 -8.03
CA GLU A 65 8.84 -7.67 -8.57
C GLU A 65 8.37 -7.86 -10.03
N ARG A 66 9.00 -8.80 -10.75
CA ARG A 66 8.71 -9.09 -12.17
C ARG A 66 7.23 -9.42 -12.43
N GLN A 67 6.58 -10.13 -11.49
CA GLN A 67 5.17 -10.48 -11.62
C GLN A 67 4.28 -9.24 -11.51
N THR A 68 4.61 -8.32 -10.62
CA THR A 68 3.92 -7.02 -10.49
C THR A 68 3.95 -6.25 -11.79
N ILE A 69 5.11 -6.20 -12.48
CA ILE A 69 5.24 -5.51 -13.78
C ILE A 69 4.27 -6.08 -14.81
N LYS A 70 4.21 -7.43 -14.92
CA LYS A 70 3.30 -8.10 -15.89
C LYS A 70 1.82 -7.82 -15.60
N LEU A 71 1.43 -7.82 -14.31
CA LEU A 71 0.07 -7.52 -13.90
C LEU A 71 -0.29 -6.05 -14.15
N MET A 72 0.67 -5.13 -13.95
CA MET A 72 0.52 -3.72 -14.29
C MET A 72 0.27 -3.50 -15.79
N ASP A 73 0.94 -4.25 -16.66
CA ASP A 73 0.69 -4.16 -18.10
C ASP A 73 -0.75 -4.54 -18.45
N VAL A 74 -1.32 -5.53 -17.77
CA VAL A 74 -2.73 -5.91 -17.93
C VAL A 74 -3.67 -4.80 -17.43
N CYS A 75 -3.42 -4.26 -16.25
CA CYS A 75 -4.21 -3.15 -15.69
C CYS A 75 -4.18 -1.93 -16.63
N ARG A 76 -3.00 -1.60 -17.17
CA ARG A 76 -2.83 -0.48 -18.11
C ARG A 76 -3.61 -0.67 -19.42
N MET A 77 -3.56 -1.87 -20.02
CA MET A 77 -4.33 -2.16 -21.25
C MET A 77 -5.85 -1.99 -21.04
N ARG A 78 -6.30 -2.10 -19.82
CA ARG A 78 -7.73 -2.03 -19.46
C ARG A 78 -8.13 -0.69 -18.84
N HIS A 79 -7.17 0.20 -18.61
CA HIS A 79 -7.37 1.44 -17.85
C HIS A 79 -7.98 1.19 -16.47
N THR A 80 -7.58 0.08 -15.83
CA THR A 80 -8.05 -0.27 -14.48
C THR A 80 -7.41 0.68 -13.46
N PRO A 81 -8.18 1.38 -12.62
CA PRO A 81 -7.63 2.18 -11.54
C PRO A 81 -6.78 1.34 -10.59
N ILE A 82 -5.67 1.89 -10.12
CA ILE A 82 -4.69 1.17 -9.32
C ILE A 82 -4.46 1.91 -8.01
N ILE A 83 -4.52 1.16 -6.92
CA ILE A 83 -4.10 1.58 -5.59
C ILE A 83 -2.86 0.77 -5.24
N THR A 84 -1.82 1.40 -4.76
CA THR A 84 -0.61 0.69 -4.33
C THR A 84 -0.51 0.70 -2.81
N PHE A 85 -0.11 -0.43 -2.24
CA PHE A 85 0.11 -0.60 -0.81
C PHE A 85 1.50 -1.19 -0.56
N ILE A 86 2.36 -0.45 0.14
CA ILE A 86 3.68 -0.94 0.54
C ILE A 86 3.52 -1.74 1.82
N ASN A 87 3.75 -3.04 1.72
CA ASN A 87 3.56 -4.01 2.80
C ASN A 87 4.88 -4.35 3.49
N LYS A 88 4.79 -4.92 4.69
CA LYS A 88 5.93 -5.39 5.50
C LYS A 88 6.89 -4.28 5.95
N MET A 89 6.38 -3.09 6.22
CA MET A 89 7.17 -1.97 6.73
C MET A 89 7.77 -2.23 8.12
N ASP A 90 7.35 -3.29 8.79
CA ASP A 90 7.89 -3.80 10.06
C ASP A 90 9.15 -4.68 9.88
N LEU A 91 9.57 -4.95 8.66
CA LEU A 91 10.86 -5.57 8.33
C LEU A 91 11.89 -4.49 7.98
N ASP A 92 13.17 -4.87 7.99
CA ASP A 92 14.26 -3.99 7.57
C ASP A 92 14.22 -3.81 6.04
N GLY A 93 13.27 -2.96 5.61
CA GLY A 93 13.00 -2.66 4.21
C GLY A 93 13.82 -1.47 3.68
N ARG A 94 13.54 -1.12 2.44
CA ARG A 94 14.17 0.01 1.74
C ARG A 94 13.53 1.34 2.19
N PRO A 95 14.24 2.47 2.04
CA PRO A 95 13.65 3.80 2.28
C PRO A 95 12.37 4.01 1.46
N VAL A 96 11.37 4.64 2.06
CA VAL A 96 10.07 4.85 1.40
C VAL A 96 10.18 5.65 0.11
N LEU A 97 11.05 6.67 0.08
CA LEU A 97 11.26 7.50 -1.10
C LEU A 97 11.83 6.68 -2.28
N ASP A 98 12.78 5.78 -2.01
CA ASP A 98 13.32 4.87 -3.04
C ASP A 98 12.24 3.94 -3.61
N LEU A 99 11.32 3.48 -2.75
CA LEU A 99 10.20 2.63 -3.18
C LEU A 99 9.18 3.42 -4.02
N LEU A 100 8.88 4.66 -3.66
CA LEU A 100 8.00 5.54 -4.44
C LEU A 100 8.59 5.83 -5.83
N ASP A 101 9.88 6.16 -5.90
CA ASP A 101 10.60 6.37 -7.17
C ASP A 101 10.63 5.10 -8.03
N GLU A 102 10.84 3.95 -7.41
CA GLU A 102 10.83 2.67 -8.11
C GLU A 102 9.45 2.33 -8.66
N ILE A 103 8.38 2.54 -7.89
CA ILE A 103 7.00 2.36 -8.33
C ILE A 103 6.72 3.25 -9.56
N GLU A 104 7.05 4.54 -9.47
CA GLU A 104 6.82 5.49 -10.57
C GLU A 104 7.64 5.12 -11.82
N SER A 105 8.93 4.83 -11.66
CA SER A 105 9.84 4.58 -12.78
C SER A 105 9.61 3.23 -13.46
N ILE A 106 9.41 2.16 -12.69
CA ILE A 106 9.25 0.79 -13.23
C ILE A 106 7.82 0.55 -13.67
N LEU A 107 6.84 0.93 -12.86
CA LEU A 107 5.43 0.73 -13.21
C LEU A 107 4.89 1.81 -14.12
N LYS A 108 5.65 2.87 -14.40
CA LYS A 108 5.31 3.97 -15.34
C LYS A 108 3.92 4.55 -15.05
N ILE A 109 3.64 4.80 -13.78
CA ILE A 109 2.41 5.41 -13.29
C ILE A 109 2.77 6.53 -12.32
N LYS A 110 2.06 7.65 -12.37
CA LYS A 110 2.27 8.73 -11.41
C LYS A 110 1.85 8.29 -10.01
N VAL A 111 2.69 8.60 -9.04
CA VAL A 111 2.47 8.25 -7.63
C VAL A 111 1.96 9.45 -6.85
N ALA A 112 0.92 9.26 -6.07
CA ALA A 112 0.41 10.23 -5.11
C ALA A 112 0.42 9.61 -3.70
N PRO A 113 1.42 9.89 -2.87
CA PRO A 113 1.49 9.36 -1.51
C PRO A 113 0.34 9.86 -0.64
N PHE A 114 -0.44 8.93 -0.07
CA PHE A 114 -1.51 9.20 0.90
C PHE A 114 -1.04 9.04 2.32
N THR A 115 -0.06 8.15 2.50
CA THR A 115 0.47 7.83 3.82
C THR A 115 1.98 7.75 3.79
N LEU A 116 2.62 8.11 4.91
CA LEU A 116 4.05 7.95 5.11
C LEU A 116 4.32 7.19 6.41
N PRO A 117 5.25 6.22 6.41
CA PRO A 117 5.64 5.52 7.61
C PRO A 117 6.51 6.40 8.52
N ILE A 118 6.42 6.20 9.83
CA ILE A 118 7.36 6.75 10.80
C ILE A 118 8.12 5.59 11.43
N GLY A 119 9.44 5.59 11.27
CA GLY A 119 10.29 4.48 11.65
C GLY A 119 10.31 3.33 10.64
N VAL A 120 11.22 2.38 10.81
CA VAL A 120 11.44 1.25 9.91
C VAL A 120 11.77 -0.02 10.69
N GLY A 121 11.42 -1.17 10.15
CA GLY A 121 11.72 -2.47 10.72
C GLY A 121 11.16 -2.63 12.14
N LYS A 122 12.00 -3.07 13.04
CA LYS A 122 11.62 -3.22 14.47
C LYS A 122 11.31 -1.90 15.18
N LEU A 123 11.72 -0.78 14.59
CA LEU A 123 11.51 0.56 15.11
C LEU A 123 10.34 1.28 14.41
N PHE A 124 9.58 0.57 13.56
CA PHE A 124 8.35 1.05 12.97
C PHE A 124 7.35 1.49 14.04
N LYS A 125 6.92 2.74 13.98
CA LYS A 125 6.05 3.38 14.97
C LYS A 125 4.60 3.46 14.52
N GLY A 126 4.40 3.61 13.22
CA GLY A 126 3.08 3.77 12.64
C GLY A 126 3.12 4.44 11.28
N VAL A 127 1.95 4.87 10.82
CA VAL A 127 1.75 5.50 9.53
C VAL A 127 1.04 6.84 9.69
N TYR A 128 1.57 7.88 9.09
CA TYR A 128 0.94 9.20 9.05
C TYR A 128 0.14 9.35 7.76
N SER A 129 -1.16 9.68 7.88
CA SER A 129 -2.02 10.03 6.74
C SER A 129 -1.83 11.51 6.37
N ILE A 130 -1.36 11.76 5.16
CA ILE A 130 -1.14 13.11 4.63
C ILE A 130 -2.48 13.83 4.41
N ALA A 131 -3.46 13.10 3.87
CA ALA A 131 -4.75 13.69 3.51
C ALA A 131 -5.61 14.03 4.74
N GLU A 132 -5.55 13.22 5.79
CA GLU A 132 -6.42 13.33 6.97
C GLU A 132 -5.72 13.99 8.16
N ASN A 133 -4.39 14.15 8.10
CA ASN A 133 -3.56 14.55 9.24
C ASN A 133 -3.81 13.65 10.46
N THR A 134 -3.84 12.33 10.25
CA THR A 134 -3.98 11.35 11.30
C THR A 134 -2.73 10.48 11.42
N PHE A 135 -2.40 10.09 12.64
CA PHE A 135 -1.32 9.13 12.91
C PHE A 135 -1.94 7.80 13.36
N HIS A 136 -1.59 6.74 12.67
CA HIS A 136 -2.10 5.38 12.90
C HIS A 136 -1.01 4.55 13.58
N THR A 137 -1.25 4.13 14.82
CA THR A 137 -0.38 3.21 15.55
C THR A 137 -0.94 1.79 15.51
N PHE A 138 -0.07 0.80 15.63
CA PHE A 138 -0.44 -0.62 15.56
C PHE A 138 0.14 -1.35 16.78
N ASN A 139 -0.74 -1.93 17.60
CA ASN A 139 -0.33 -2.81 18.67
C ASN A 139 -0.36 -4.26 18.18
N LYS A 140 0.83 -4.86 18.01
CA LYS A 140 0.97 -6.24 17.51
C LYS A 140 0.42 -7.28 18.48
N GLU A 141 0.51 -7.04 19.79
CA GLU A 141 0.08 -8.00 20.81
C GLU A 141 -1.45 -8.07 20.90
N GLU A 142 -2.11 -6.93 20.76
CA GLU A 142 -3.56 -6.84 20.85
C GLU A 142 -4.25 -6.94 19.47
N GLY A 143 -3.48 -6.81 18.38
CA GLY A 143 -4.02 -6.72 17.03
C GLY A 143 -4.90 -5.48 16.84
N SER A 144 -4.70 -4.44 17.65
CA SER A 144 -5.48 -3.21 17.66
C SER A 144 -4.75 -2.09 16.91
N GLN A 145 -5.53 -1.19 16.32
CA GLN A 145 -5.08 0.03 15.69
C GLN A 145 -5.66 1.21 16.46
N GLU A 146 -4.85 2.22 16.72
CA GLU A 146 -5.30 3.49 17.25
C GLU A 146 -5.07 4.59 16.20
N ILE A 147 -6.10 5.42 15.99
CA ILE A 147 -6.04 6.56 15.07
C ILE A 147 -6.06 7.85 15.87
N ILE A 148 -5.00 8.62 15.76
CA ILE A 148 -4.82 9.86 16.53
C ILE A 148 -4.88 11.04 15.58
N GLN A 149 -5.83 11.96 15.80
CA GLN A 149 -5.92 13.19 15.02
C GLN A 149 -4.77 14.12 15.37
N MET A 150 -4.02 14.57 14.35
CA MET A 150 -2.91 15.49 14.46
C MET A 150 -3.28 16.87 13.91
N SER A 151 -2.56 17.91 14.33
CA SER A 151 -2.69 19.27 13.77
C SER A 151 -1.91 19.46 12.46
N GLY A 152 -1.04 18.52 12.13
CA GLY A 152 -0.17 18.52 10.96
C GLY A 152 1.12 17.75 11.22
N PRO A 153 2.08 17.77 10.27
CA PRO A 153 3.36 17.05 10.42
C PRO A 153 4.23 17.61 11.55
N ASP A 154 3.98 18.87 11.96
CA ASP A 154 4.71 19.55 13.03
C ASP A 154 4.11 19.35 14.44
N ASP A 155 3.06 18.53 14.56
CA ASP A 155 2.45 18.27 15.86
C ASP A 155 3.46 17.67 16.84
N GLU A 156 3.62 18.32 18.01
CA GLU A 156 4.61 17.92 19.02
C GLU A 156 4.33 16.52 19.60
N ARG A 157 3.06 16.08 19.58
CA ARG A 157 2.68 14.73 20.03
C ARG A 157 3.34 13.62 19.21
N LEU A 158 3.69 13.89 17.94
CA LEU A 158 4.45 12.92 17.13
C LEU A 158 5.82 12.64 17.77
N VAL A 159 6.48 13.67 18.34
CA VAL A 159 7.78 13.52 19.03
C VAL A 159 7.63 12.66 20.29
N GLU A 160 6.56 12.86 21.05
CA GLU A 160 6.27 12.07 22.24
C GLU A 160 6.01 10.58 21.90
N LEU A 161 5.29 10.33 20.80
CA LEU A 161 4.90 8.98 20.36
C LEU A 161 6.03 8.22 19.65
N CYS A 162 6.80 8.91 18.81
CA CYS A 162 7.75 8.28 17.88
C CYS A 162 9.22 8.53 18.24
N GLY A 163 9.52 9.61 18.95
CA GLY A 163 10.87 10.07 19.26
C GLY A 163 11.40 11.07 18.23
N GLU A 164 12.24 12.01 18.72
CA GLU A 164 12.71 13.18 17.98
C GLU A 164 13.40 12.83 16.65
N ASN A 165 14.29 11.82 16.66
CA ASN A 165 15.04 11.45 15.44
C ASN A 165 14.13 10.93 14.32
N TRP A 166 13.14 10.11 14.65
CA TRP A 166 12.22 9.56 13.65
C TRP A 166 11.27 10.62 13.11
N VAL A 167 10.84 11.54 13.95
CA VAL A 167 9.97 12.65 13.51
C VAL A 167 10.75 13.66 12.67
N ALA A 168 12.02 13.92 12.97
CA ALA A 168 12.86 14.77 12.12
C ALA A 168 13.02 14.18 10.72
N GLN A 169 13.33 12.88 10.62
CA GLN A 169 13.41 12.18 9.33
C GLN A 169 12.06 12.21 8.60
N PHE A 170 10.96 11.91 9.29
CA PHE A 170 9.62 11.94 8.71
C PHE A 170 9.28 13.33 8.14
N ARG A 171 9.62 14.42 8.84
CA ARG A 171 9.36 15.79 8.35
C ARG A 171 10.13 16.09 7.08
N GLU A 172 11.40 15.67 7.00
CA GLU A 172 12.20 15.81 5.78
C GLU A 172 11.57 15.02 4.61
N GLU A 173 11.17 13.78 4.84
CA GLU A 173 10.50 12.93 3.83
C GLU A 173 9.13 13.52 3.43
N TYR A 174 8.36 14.03 4.39
CA TYR A 174 7.07 14.70 4.15
C TYR A 174 7.23 15.93 3.25
N ASP A 175 8.21 16.79 3.54
CA ASP A 175 8.48 17.99 2.75
C ASP A 175 8.94 17.63 1.33
N MET A 176 9.79 16.61 1.17
CA MET A 176 10.22 16.12 -0.13
C MET A 176 9.04 15.59 -0.94
N VAL A 177 8.21 14.75 -0.34
CA VAL A 177 7.04 14.14 -1.00
C VAL A 177 6.02 15.21 -1.42
N THR A 178 5.65 16.10 -0.51
CA THR A 178 4.64 17.13 -0.78
C THR A 178 5.15 18.25 -1.69
N GLY A 179 6.46 18.46 -1.73
CA GLY A 179 7.10 19.45 -2.61
C GLY A 179 7.44 18.94 -4.02
N ALA A 180 7.71 17.64 -4.18
CA ALA A 180 8.20 17.06 -5.44
C ALA A 180 7.17 16.23 -6.19
N MET A 181 6.19 15.64 -5.50
CA MET A 181 5.19 14.77 -6.12
C MET A 181 3.90 15.53 -6.44
N ASP A 182 3.23 15.06 -7.50
CA ASP A 182 1.95 15.63 -7.89
C ASP A 182 0.86 15.32 -6.83
N PRO A 183 -0.02 16.27 -6.51
CA PRO A 183 -1.16 15.98 -5.65
C PRO A 183 -2.10 14.98 -6.34
N PHE A 184 -2.85 14.23 -5.54
CA PHE A 184 -3.79 13.25 -6.05
C PHE A 184 -4.85 13.88 -6.95
N ASP A 185 -4.99 13.32 -8.14
CA ASP A 185 -5.98 13.69 -9.15
C ASP A 185 -6.90 12.49 -9.40
N HIS A 186 -8.17 12.63 -8.98
CA HIS A 186 -9.17 11.59 -9.08
C HIS A 186 -9.48 11.18 -10.54
N GLU A 187 -9.44 12.12 -11.49
CA GLU A 187 -9.68 11.79 -12.91
C GLU A 187 -8.53 10.98 -13.49
N LYS A 188 -7.28 11.33 -13.16
CA LYS A 188 -6.10 10.56 -13.56
C LYS A 188 -6.10 9.17 -12.91
N PHE A 189 -6.51 9.07 -11.64
CA PHE A 189 -6.67 7.78 -10.97
C PHE A 189 -7.67 6.88 -11.69
N LEU A 190 -8.87 7.39 -12.02
CA LEU A 190 -9.89 6.61 -12.73
C LEU A 190 -9.46 6.16 -14.13
N LYS A 191 -8.51 6.87 -14.76
CA LYS A 191 -7.91 6.49 -16.05
C LYS A 191 -6.73 5.54 -15.93
N GLY A 192 -6.29 5.20 -14.70
CA GLY A 192 -5.10 4.38 -14.47
C GLY A 192 -3.78 5.11 -14.77
N GLU A 193 -3.77 6.44 -14.72
CA GLU A 193 -2.60 7.30 -14.99
C GLU A 193 -1.88 7.72 -13.69
N MET A 194 -2.57 7.63 -12.55
CA MET A 194 -2.06 7.95 -11.22
C MET A 194 -2.51 6.91 -10.21
N CYS A 195 -1.65 6.59 -9.24
CA CYS A 195 -2.00 5.69 -8.15
C CYS A 195 -1.76 6.33 -6.77
N PRO A 196 -2.72 6.26 -5.84
CA PRO A 196 -2.47 6.54 -4.44
C PRO A 196 -1.60 5.42 -3.82
N VAL A 197 -0.68 5.82 -2.90
CA VAL A 197 0.24 4.92 -2.18
C VAL A 197 0.19 5.19 -0.68
#